data_b15638721df8dac662c24805d433bb63
#
_entry.id   b15638721df8dac662c24805d433bb63
#
_cell.length_a   1.000
_cell.length_b   1.000
_cell.length_c   1.000
_cell.angle_alpha   90.00
_cell.angle_beta   90.00
_cell.angle_gamma   90.00
#
_symmetry.space_group_name_H-M   'P 1'
#
loop_
_entity.id
_entity.type
_entity.pdbx_description
1 polymer ?
#
loop_
_entity_poly.entity_id
_entity_poly.type
_entity_poly.pdbx_seq_one_letter_code
_entity_poly.pdbx_strand_id
1 'polypeptide(L)'
;MQHSFIEILRRALDEELARDPAVHLLGEDVAAGGAFGVTRGLAEKHGSARVRNTPISEAAITGMATGAALCGLKPVLEVMFIDFATLSMDCLVNQPAKYRYMSGGQLSMPLVVRTQAGAAGGAAAQHSQSLETWFIHVPGLIVVAPSTPAEAYGLLKSAIRFGEPVIFIEHKRLYTMKGELDDDAPLPMIGKARVAREGSDVTLIAYSAMVQTALEAALQLEDEGTSVEVIDLRTLLPIDMATIAASVSKTHRVLIAHEAVLNGGVGAELAARIGSELFDELDAPVLRVGCPFAPIPFAPELERALLPAHADLLRAVRELVGRASGPAWRRRFPRSAWSWKTSRSSAG
;
A
#
# COMPACT_ATOMS: atom_id res chain seq x y z
N MET A 1 -1.87 11.57 22.74
CA MET A 1 -3.32 11.74 22.46
C MET A 1 -3.67 10.94 21.23
N GLN A 2 -4.74 10.12 21.30
CA GLN A 2 -5.16 9.30 20.16
C GLN A 2 -6.00 10.12 19.18
N HIS A 3 -5.65 10.02 17.90
CA HIS A 3 -6.33 10.67 16.78
C HIS A 3 -6.82 9.63 15.77
N SER A 4 -7.95 9.89 15.12
CA SER A 4 -8.44 9.04 14.04
C SER A 4 -7.56 9.19 12.79
N PHE A 5 -7.60 8.19 11.92
CA PHE A 5 -6.89 8.21 10.63
C PHE A 5 -7.25 9.44 9.80
N ILE A 6 -8.54 9.85 9.79
CA ILE A 6 -9.02 11.08 9.13
C ILE A 6 -8.37 12.34 9.71
N GLU A 7 -8.36 12.46 11.06
CA GLU A 7 -7.77 13.62 11.73
C GLU A 7 -6.28 13.74 11.45
N ILE A 8 -5.60 12.60 11.38
CA ILE A 8 -4.17 12.52 11.12
C ILE A 8 -3.81 12.89 9.68
N LEU A 9 -4.58 12.40 8.69
CA LEU A 9 -4.42 12.83 7.29
C LEU A 9 -4.66 14.34 7.15
N ARG A 10 -5.71 14.86 7.80
CA ARG A 10 -6.00 16.31 7.83
C ARG A 10 -4.84 17.08 8.41
N ARG A 11 -4.27 16.62 9.53
CA ARG A 11 -3.11 17.25 10.16
C ARG A 11 -1.89 17.25 9.23
N ALA A 12 -1.61 16.14 8.55
CA ALA A 12 -0.52 16.07 7.56
C ALA A 12 -0.70 17.10 6.44
N LEU A 13 -1.91 17.20 5.87
CA LEU A 13 -2.23 18.19 4.84
C LEU A 13 -2.10 19.62 5.35
N ASP A 14 -2.62 19.90 6.54
CA ASP A 14 -2.57 21.20 7.19
C ASP A 14 -1.12 21.69 7.38
N GLU A 15 -0.27 20.82 7.89
CA GLU A 15 1.14 21.11 8.12
C GLU A 15 1.93 21.30 6.80
N GLU A 16 1.66 20.49 5.77
CA GLU A 16 2.33 20.66 4.47
C GLU A 16 1.84 21.92 3.72
N LEU A 17 0.57 22.25 3.81
CA LEU A 17 0.04 23.52 3.32
C LEU A 17 0.66 24.73 4.04
N ALA A 18 0.85 24.65 5.36
CA ALA A 18 1.48 25.70 6.14
C ALA A 18 2.99 25.83 5.83
N ARG A 19 3.67 24.71 5.60
CA ARG A 19 5.12 24.63 5.39
C ARG A 19 5.55 25.16 4.02
N ASP A 20 4.79 24.84 2.96
CA ASP A 20 5.22 25.08 1.58
C ASP A 20 4.10 25.74 0.76
N PRO A 21 4.30 27.00 0.31
CA PRO A 21 3.31 27.73 -0.48
C PRO A 21 3.03 27.08 -1.85
N ALA A 22 3.90 26.21 -2.35
CA ALA A 22 3.68 25.48 -3.60
C ALA A 22 2.68 24.33 -3.45
N VAL A 23 2.38 23.85 -2.23
CA VAL A 23 1.39 22.80 -1.99
C VAL A 23 -0.02 23.34 -2.18
N HIS A 24 -0.79 22.69 -3.04
CA HIS A 24 -2.19 23.03 -3.35
C HIS A 24 -3.05 21.76 -3.25
N LEU A 25 -4.22 21.87 -2.64
CA LEU A 25 -5.20 20.78 -2.56
C LEU A 25 -6.32 21.03 -3.57
N LEU A 26 -6.56 20.04 -4.41
CA LEU A 26 -7.54 20.11 -5.50
C LEU A 26 -8.44 18.87 -5.43
N GLY A 27 -9.70 19.00 -5.79
CA GLY A 27 -10.62 17.88 -5.88
C GLY A 27 -12.07 18.28 -5.71
N GLU A 28 -12.95 17.31 -5.83
CA GLU A 28 -14.38 17.49 -5.65
C GLU A 28 -14.67 17.64 -4.16
N ASP A 29 -15.45 18.68 -3.82
CA ASP A 29 -15.89 19.00 -2.46
C ASP A 29 -14.79 19.16 -1.39
N VAL A 30 -13.50 19.25 -1.78
CA VAL A 30 -12.38 19.35 -0.83
C VAL A 30 -12.46 20.60 0.05
N ALA A 31 -13.07 21.69 -0.42
CA ALA A 31 -13.27 22.87 0.39
C ALA A 31 -14.33 22.67 1.51
N ALA A 32 -15.30 21.77 1.29
CA ALA A 32 -16.31 21.40 2.28
C ALA A 32 -15.84 20.26 3.22
N GLY A 33 -14.74 19.59 2.89
CA GLY A 33 -14.18 18.49 3.68
C GLY A 33 -13.92 17.21 2.90
N GLY A 34 -14.24 17.17 1.62
CA GLY A 34 -14.19 15.96 0.80
C GLY A 34 -15.25 14.94 1.21
N ALA A 35 -15.27 13.78 0.53
CA ALA A 35 -16.29 12.74 0.76
C ALA A 35 -16.30 12.19 2.21
N PHE A 36 -15.15 12.16 2.87
CA PHE A 36 -14.98 11.53 4.19
C PHE A 36 -14.54 12.52 5.29
N GLY A 37 -14.50 13.80 5.00
CA GLY A 37 -14.15 14.84 5.97
C GLY A 37 -12.65 15.02 6.21
N VAL A 38 -11.78 14.43 5.39
CA VAL A 38 -10.31 14.56 5.55
C VAL A 38 -9.86 16.02 5.44
N THR A 39 -10.44 16.79 4.54
CA THR A 39 -10.02 18.17 4.22
C THR A 39 -10.82 19.25 4.93
N ARG A 40 -11.69 18.87 5.87
CA ARG A 40 -12.58 19.80 6.59
C ARG A 40 -11.79 20.91 7.30
N GLY A 41 -12.18 22.18 7.08
CA GLY A 41 -11.58 23.36 7.71
C GLY A 41 -10.30 23.85 7.02
N LEU A 42 -9.74 23.11 6.06
CA LEU A 42 -8.49 23.51 5.39
C LEU A 42 -8.70 24.71 4.47
N ALA A 43 -9.86 24.83 3.81
CA ALA A 43 -10.16 25.98 2.93
C ALA A 43 -10.30 27.28 3.72
N GLU A 44 -10.91 27.23 4.90
CA GLU A 44 -11.04 28.38 5.80
C GLU A 44 -9.67 28.85 6.32
N LYS A 45 -8.77 27.89 6.58
CA LYS A 45 -7.43 28.18 7.13
C LYS A 45 -6.44 28.64 6.07
N HIS A 46 -6.41 28.01 4.91
CA HIS A 46 -5.38 28.23 3.88
C HIS A 46 -5.88 29.01 2.66
N GLY A 47 -7.18 29.29 2.59
CA GLY A 47 -7.81 30.03 1.50
C GLY A 47 -8.19 29.19 0.29
N SER A 48 -9.26 29.61 -0.41
CA SER A 48 -9.83 28.93 -1.58
C SER A 48 -8.89 28.90 -2.80
N ALA A 49 -7.87 29.74 -2.84
CA ALA A 49 -6.86 29.69 -3.88
C ALA A 49 -5.97 28.44 -3.77
N ARG A 50 -5.78 27.94 -2.56
CA ARG A 50 -4.90 26.80 -2.27
C ARG A 50 -5.66 25.49 -1.97
N VAL A 51 -6.89 25.58 -1.46
CA VAL A 51 -7.80 24.46 -1.24
C VAL A 51 -9.01 24.68 -2.12
N ARG A 52 -9.03 24.06 -3.28
CA ARG A 52 -9.92 24.42 -4.39
C ARG A 52 -10.85 23.27 -4.76
N ASN A 53 -12.16 23.52 -4.68
CA ASN A 53 -13.15 22.65 -5.32
C ASN A 53 -13.02 22.68 -6.84
N THR A 54 -13.26 21.54 -7.44
CA THR A 54 -13.31 21.36 -8.88
C THR A 54 -14.70 20.84 -9.31
N PRO A 55 -15.06 20.99 -10.60
CA PRO A 55 -16.17 20.22 -11.16
C PRO A 55 -15.90 18.71 -11.08
N ILE A 56 -16.98 17.91 -11.15
CA ILE A 56 -16.89 16.45 -11.29
C ILE A 56 -16.38 16.13 -12.70
N SER A 57 -15.07 15.95 -12.83
CA SER A 57 -14.40 15.62 -14.09
C SER A 57 -12.99 15.13 -13.81
N GLU A 58 -12.82 13.88 -13.43
CA GLU A 58 -11.58 13.31 -12.93
C GLU A 58 -10.44 13.41 -13.95
N ALA A 59 -10.73 13.24 -15.24
CA ALA A 59 -9.75 13.43 -16.31
C ALA A 59 -9.26 14.89 -16.37
N ALA A 60 -10.18 15.87 -16.34
CA ALA A 60 -9.82 17.29 -16.42
C ALA A 60 -9.04 17.75 -15.19
N ILE A 61 -9.47 17.35 -13.98
CA ILE A 61 -8.79 17.75 -12.75
C ILE A 61 -7.39 17.11 -12.62
N THR A 62 -7.23 15.89 -13.09
CA THR A 62 -5.91 15.22 -13.15
C THR A 62 -4.99 15.90 -14.16
N GLY A 63 -5.51 16.26 -15.33
CA GLY A 63 -4.76 17.05 -16.33
C GLY A 63 -4.36 18.44 -15.79
N MET A 64 -5.28 19.12 -15.09
CA MET A 64 -4.99 20.40 -14.43
C MET A 64 -3.91 20.25 -13.34
N ALA A 65 -4.00 19.24 -12.49
CA ALA A 65 -3.01 18.98 -11.46
C ALA A 65 -1.64 18.65 -12.07
N THR A 66 -1.61 17.88 -13.17
CA THR A 66 -0.38 17.60 -13.92
C THR A 66 0.26 18.88 -14.47
N GLY A 67 -0.53 19.76 -15.10
CA GLY A 67 -0.06 21.04 -15.59
C GLY A 67 0.44 21.95 -14.47
N ALA A 68 -0.24 21.98 -13.33
CA ALA A 68 0.18 22.71 -12.14
C ALA A 68 1.54 22.21 -11.60
N ALA A 69 1.77 20.90 -11.59
CA ALA A 69 3.05 20.32 -11.18
C ALA A 69 4.19 20.72 -12.14
N LEU A 70 3.94 20.72 -13.45
CA LEU A 70 4.90 21.22 -14.45
C LEU A 70 5.25 22.70 -14.29
N CYS A 71 4.31 23.49 -13.75
CA CYS A 71 4.52 24.91 -13.45
C CYS A 71 5.19 25.16 -12.07
N GLY A 72 5.65 24.11 -11.37
CA GLY A 72 6.38 24.22 -10.11
C GLY A 72 5.50 24.19 -8.85
N LEU A 73 4.18 23.95 -8.97
CA LEU A 73 3.32 23.67 -7.82
C LEU A 73 3.47 22.22 -7.38
N LYS A 74 2.97 21.93 -6.16
CA LYS A 74 2.90 20.57 -5.60
C LYS A 74 1.44 20.22 -5.32
N PRO A 75 0.68 19.84 -6.37
CA PRO A 75 -0.72 19.52 -6.21
C PRO A 75 -0.91 18.20 -5.45
N VAL A 76 -1.81 18.24 -4.48
CA VAL A 76 -2.42 17.07 -3.86
C VAL A 76 -3.84 16.99 -4.42
N LEU A 77 -4.07 16.06 -5.31
CA LEU A 77 -5.36 15.82 -5.94
C LEU A 77 -6.14 14.77 -5.16
N GLU A 78 -7.37 15.05 -4.77
CA GLU A 78 -8.29 14.06 -4.24
C GLU A 78 -9.23 13.54 -5.34
N VAL A 79 -9.19 12.23 -5.58
CA VAL A 79 -10.17 11.49 -6.38
C VAL A 79 -10.94 10.59 -5.40
N MET A 80 -12.23 10.87 -5.18
CA MET A 80 -13.02 10.34 -4.06
C MET A 80 -12.98 8.83 -3.87
N PHE A 81 -12.91 8.07 -4.96
CA PHE A 81 -12.83 6.61 -4.95
C PHE A 81 -11.84 6.13 -6.03
N ILE A 82 -11.10 5.07 -5.73
CA ILE A 82 -10.18 4.46 -6.70
C ILE A 82 -10.92 3.98 -7.96
N ASP A 83 -12.20 3.65 -7.80
CA ASP A 83 -13.13 3.30 -8.88
C ASP A 83 -13.22 4.42 -9.93
N PHE A 84 -13.23 5.68 -9.52
CA PHE A 84 -13.32 6.85 -10.38
C PHE A 84 -11.96 7.28 -10.92
N ALA A 85 -10.87 6.87 -10.30
CA ALA A 85 -9.53 7.09 -10.84
C ALA A 85 -9.34 6.42 -12.21
N THR A 86 -10.22 5.48 -12.59
CA THR A 86 -10.27 4.90 -13.94
C THR A 86 -10.50 5.95 -15.02
N LEU A 87 -11.25 7.02 -14.72
CA LEU A 87 -11.45 8.16 -15.63
C LEU A 87 -10.19 9.03 -15.79
N SER A 88 -9.28 8.96 -14.83
CA SER A 88 -8.00 9.69 -14.85
C SER A 88 -6.86 8.90 -15.49
N MET A 89 -7.08 7.65 -15.89
CA MET A 89 -5.98 6.72 -16.27
C MET A 89 -5.15 7.25 -17.44
N ASP A 90 -5.74 7.82 -18.49
CA ASP A 90 -4.94 8.43 -19.56
C ASP A 90 -4.04 9.55 -19.02
N CYS A 91 -4.62 10.47 -18.25
CA CYS A 91 -3.89 11.59 -17.68
C CYS A 91 -2.80 11.15 -16.69
N LEU A 92 -2.96 10.02 -15.99
CA LEU A 92 -1.96 9.49 -15.06
C LEU A 92 -0.86 8.72 -15.77
N VAL A 93 -1.26 7.81 -16.67
CA VAL A 93 -0.36 6.84 -17.31
C VAL A 93 0.49 7.50 -18.38
N ASN A 94 -0.08 8.39 -19.21
CA ASN A 94 0.56 8.94 -20.39
C ASN A 94 1.23 10.30 -20.13
N GLN A 95 0.95 10.94 -18.99
CA GLN A 95 1.44 12.28 -18.69
C GLN A 95 2.40 12.28 -17.49
N PRO A 96 1.99 12.42 -16.21
CA PRO A 96 2.92 12.54 -15.10
C PRO A 96 3.88 11.36 -14.97
N ALA A 97 3.42 10.14 -15.22
CA ALA A 97 4.27 8.94 -15.19
C ALA A 97 5.41 8.95 -16.22
N LYS A 98 5.34 9.76 -17.27
CA LYS A 98 6.29 9.75 -18.40
C LYS A 98 7.15 11.00 -18.52
N TYR A 99 6.70 12.16 -18.02
CA TYR A 99 7.36 13.43 -18.29
C TYR A 99 8.82 13.47 -17.82
N ARG A 100 9.13 12.91 -16.64
CA ARG A 100 10.52 12.86 -16.17
C ARG A 100 11.41 12.06 -17.13
N TYR A 101 10.94 10.89 -17.57
CA TYR A 101 11.69 10.06 -18.53
C TYR A 101 11.83 10.76 -19.89
N MET A 102 10.73 11.30 -20.43
CA MET A 102 10.71 11.97 -21.75
C MET A 102 11.55 13.24 -21.78
N SER A 103 11.69 13.93 -20.64
CA SER A 103 12.54 15.12 -20.53
C SER A 103 14.02 14.83 -20.22
N GLY A 104 14.40 13.54 -20.15
CA GLY A 104 15.77 13.18 -19.74
C GLY A 104 16.10 13.57 -18.29
N GLY A 105 15.07 13.58 -17.42
CA GLY A 105 15.22 13.93 -16.00
C GLY A 105 15.18 15.42 -15.67
N GLN A 106 14.94 16.29 -16.67
CA GLN A 106 14.89 17.73 -16.45
C GLN A 106 13.63 18.22 -15.74
N LEU A 107 12.52 17.47 -15.89
CA LEU A 107 11.26 17.77 -15.21
C LEU A 107 11.10 16.89 -13.98
N SER A 108 10.67 17.49 -12.88
CA SER A 108 10.09 16.78 -11.73
C SER A 108 8.56 16.81 -11.83
N MET A 109 7.90 15.84 -11.17
CA MET A 109 6.44 15.73 -11.24
C MET A 109 5.86 15.52 -9.83
N PRO A 110 5.92 16.54 -8.97
CA PRO A 110 5.49 16.45 -7.57
C PRO A 110 3.96 16.46 -7.45
N LEU A 111 3.32 15.42 -7.98
CA LEU A 111 1.88 15.21 -7.94
C LEU A 111 1.56 14.08 -6.95
N VAL A 112 0.68 14.34 -5.98
CA VAL A 112 0.09 13.29 -5.14
C VAL A 112 -1.38 13.14 -5.53
N VAL A 113 -1.80 11.92 -5.86
CA VAL A 113 -3.21 11.57 -6.07
C VAL A 113 -3.66 10.74 -4.88
N ARG A 114 -4.50 11.32 -4.01
CA ARG A 114 -5.16 10.63 -2.91
C ARG A 114 -6.45 10.00 -3.40
N THR A 115 -6.67 8.74 -3.07
CA THR A 115 -7.90 8.04 -3.46
C THR A 115 -8.27 6.98 -2.44
N GLN A 116 -9.56 6.72 -2.29
CA GLN A 116 -10.11 5.77 -1.32
C GLN A 116 -10.41 4.44 -2.00
N ALA A 117 -9.93 3.34 -1.38
CA ALA A 117 -10.10 1.99 -1.88
C ALA A 117 -10.78 1.06 -0.86
N GLY A 118 -11.12 -0.12 -1.32
CA GLY A 118 -11.58 -1.23 -0.50
C GLY A 118 -13.05 -1.18 -0.10
N ALA A 119 -13.56 -2.29 0.40
CA ALA A 119 -14.93 -2.42 0.89
C ALA A 119 -15.07 -1.87 2.32
N ALA A 120 -16.16 -1.19 2.59
CA ALA A 120 -16.42 -0.59 3.91
C ALA A 120 -17.93 -0.43 4.17
N GLY A 121 -18.67 -1.53 4.21
CA GLY A 121 -20.05 -1.53 4.71
C GLY A 121 -21.10 -1.11 3.69
N GLY A 122 -21.21 -1.81 2.56
CA GLY A 122 -22.35 -1.67 1.65
C GLY A 122 -22.21 -0.56 0.61
N ALA A 123 -20.98 -0.24 0.20
CA ALA A 123 -20.75 0.71 -0.89
C ALA A 123 -20.87 0.06 -2.29
N ALA A 124 -21.06 -1.26 -2.36
CA ALA A 124 -21.28 -2.05 -3.58
C ALA A 124 -20.13 -2.01 -4.60
N ALA A 125 -20.37 -2.53 -5.80
CA ALA A 125 -19.35 -2.87 -6.78
C ALA A 125 -18.57 -1.67 -7.35
N GLN A 126 -19.18 -0.49 -7.38
CA GLN A 126 -18.61 0.72 -8.01
C GLN A 126 -17.95 1.68 -7.02
N HIS A 127 -17.90 1.34 -5.74
CA HIS A 127 -17.33 2.17 -4.68
C HIS A 127 -16.49 1.34 -3.67
N SER A 128 -16.11 0.13 -4.04
CA SER A 128 -15.44 -0.82 -3.12
C SER A 128 -14.26 -1.55 -3.75
N GLN A 129 -13.83 -1.16 -4.93
CA GLN A 129 -12.76 -1.86 -5.63
C GLN A 129 -11.39 -1.60 -4.96
N SER A 130 -10.49 -2.53 -5.18
CA SER A 130 -9.07 -2.46 -4.84
C SER A 130 -8.28 -2.58 -6.15
N LEU A 131 -8.03 -1.43 -6.80
CA LEU A 131 -7.44 -1.35 -8.14
C LEU A 131 -5.96 -0.96 -8.13
N GLU A 132 -5.28 -1.10 -7.00
CA GLU A 132 -3.87 -0.73 -6.82
C GLU A 132 -2.95 -1.37 -7.87
N THR A 133 -3.30 -2.55 -8.36
CA THR A 133 -2.53 -3.27 -9.39
C THR A 133 -2.46 -2.49 -10.72
N TRP A 134 -3.48 -1.74 -11.07
CA TRP A 134 -3.48 -0.93 -12.29
C TRP A 134 -2.38 0.13 -12.27
N PHE A 135 -2.07 0.66 -11.09
CA PHE A 135 -1.06 1.70 -10.92
C PHE A 135 0.35 1.12 -10.77
N ILE A 136 0.51 -0.03 -10.11
CA ILE A 136 1.84 -0.66 -10.00
C ILE A 136 2.34 -1.22 -11.33
N HIS A 137 1.47 -1.41 -12.31
CA HIS A 137 1.85 -1.84 -13.67
C HIS A 137 2.43 -0.69 -14.51
N VAL A 138 2.36 0.56 -14.04
CA VAL A 138 2.74 1.75 -14.82
C VAL A 138 4.13 2.26 -14.40
N PRO A 139 5.16 2.09 -15.24
CA PRO A 139 6.48 2.67 -14.97
C PRO A 139 6.40 4.20 -14.86
N GLY A 140 6.97 4.73 -13.79
CA GLY A 140 7.00 6.15 -13.47
C GLY A 140 5.96 6.59 -12.45
N LEU A 141 5.05 5.72 -12.00
CA LEU A 141 4.22 5.96 -10.82
C LEU A 141 4.86 5.34 -9.58
N ILE A 142 4.56 5.95 -8.44
CA ILE A 142 4.80 5.40 -7.10
C ILE A 142 3.44 5.08 -6.49
N VAL A 143 3.33 3.95 -5.76
CA VAL A 143 2.05 3.55 -5.14
C VAL A 143 2.27 3.29 -3.65
N VAL A 144 1.52 4.01 -2.82
CA VAL A 144 1.61 3.96 -1.36
C VAL A 144 0.26 3.61 -0.77
N ALA A 145 0.23 2.70 0.21
CA ALA A 145 -0.99 2.21 0.86
C ALA A 145 -0.75 2.01 2.37
N PRO A 146 -0.90 3.07 3.19
CA PRO A 146 -0.65 3.01 4.64
C PRO A 146 -1.64 2.11 5.37
N SER A 147 -1.21 1.54 6.49
CA SER A 147 -1.99 0.60 7.32
C SER A 147 -2.38 1.14 8.68
N THR A 148 -1.76 2.21 9.14
CA THR A 148 -2.00 2.82 10.46
C THR A 148 -2.08 4.34 10.37
N PRO A 149 -2.66 5.03 11.36
CA PRO A 149 -2.67 6.49 11.42
C PRO A 149 -1.25 7.09 11.34
N ALA A 150 -0.29 6.59 12.11
CA ALA A 150 1.08 7.11 12.11
C ALA A 150 1.75 6.95 10.73
N GLU A 151 1.56 5.79 10.06
CA GLU A 151 2.05 5.59 8.70
C GLU A 151 1.36 6.52 7.69
N ALA A 152 0.06 6.73 7.82
CA ALA A 152 -0.69 7.63 6.94
C ALA A 152 -0.16 9.07 7.03
N TYR A 153 0.09 9.56 8.24
CA TYR A 153 0.69 10.87 8.47
C TYR A 153 2.06 11.01 7.82
N GLY A 154 2.96 10.11 8.19
CA GLY A 154 4.34 10.19 7.74
C GLY A 154 4.50 9.97 6.24
N LEU A 155 3.82 8.95 5.68
CA LEU A 155 3.90 8.63 4.26
C LEU A 155 3.24 9.70 3.37
N LEU A 156 2.15 10.35 3.83
CA LEU A 156 1.55 11.44 3.06
C LEU A 156 2.49 12.64 2.97
N LYS A 157 3.13 13.01 4.08
CA LYS A 157 4.17 14.07 4.08
C LYS A 157 5.36 13.69 3.21
N SER A 158 5.82 12.43 3.29
CA SER A 158 6.87 11.92 2.41
C SER A 158 6.47 12.00 0.94
N ALA A 159 5.24 11.61 0.59
CA ALA A 159 4.73 11.66 -0.77
C ALA A 159 4.69 13.08 -1.34
N ILE A 160 4.20 14.06 -0.56
CA ILE A 160 4.14 15.48 -0.97
C ILE A 160 5.55 16.06 -1.20
N ARG A 161 6.55 15.56 -0.46
CA ARG A 161 7.95 16.01 -0.56
C ARG A 161 8.77 15.23 -1.57
N PHE A 162 8.24 14.13 -2.14
CA PHE A 162 9.03 13.15 -2.91
C PHE A 162 9.46 13.67 -4.29
N GLY A 163 8.66 14.51 -4.94
CA GLY A 163 8.99 15.12 -6.24
C GLY A 163 8.66 14.27 -7.48
N GLU A 164 8.07 13.09 -7.30
CA GLU A 164 7.57 12.20 -8.36
C GLU A 164 6.07 11.93 -8.16
N PRO A 165 5.35 11.41 -9.19
CA PRO A 165 3.93 11.16 -9.04
C PRO A 165 3.65 9.99 -8.12
N VAL A 166 2.89 10.24 -7.06
CA VAL A 166 2.51 9.26 -6.05
C VAL A 166 1.00 9.05 -6.06
N ILE A 167 0.57 7.81 -6.20
CA ILE A 167 -0.80 7.36 -5.92
C ILE A 167 -0.85 6.94 -4.47
N PHE A 168 -1.57 7.70 -3.65
CA PHE A 168 -1.71 7.49 -2.22
C PHE A 168 -3.07 6.89 -1.93
N ILE A 169 -3.10 5.58 -1.65
CA ILE A 169 -4.32 4.79 -1.52
C ILE A 169 -4.70 4.65 -0.06
N GLU A 170 -5.86 5.19 0.31
CA GLU A 170 -6.44 5.15 1.64
C GLU A 170 -7.53 4.10 1.72
N HIS A 171 -7.51 3.24 2.74
CA HIS A 171 -8.56 2.25 2.91
C HIS A 171 -9.68 2.78 3.80
N LYS A 172 -10.90 2.76 3.31
CA LYS A 172 -12.07 3.33 4.01
C LYS A 172 -12.30 2.74 5.42
N ARG A 173 -12.04 1.45 5.63
CA ARG A 173 -12.14 0.82 6.97
C ARG A 173 -11.17 1.40 7.99
N LEU A 174 -10.04 1.96 7.55
CA LEU A 174 -9.05 2.52 8.45
C LEU A 174 -9.44 3.91 8.96
N TYR A 175 -10.39 4.60 8.35
CA TYR A 175 -10.72 5.98 8.67
C TYR A 175 -11.16 6.22 10.12
N THR A 176 -11.79 5.23 10.75
CA THR A 176 -12.19 5.28 12.17
C THR A 176 -11.11 4.75 13.11
N MET A 177 -10.05 4.14 12.58
CA MET A 177 -8.94 3.64 13.39
C MET A 177 -8.26 4.79 14.11
N LYS A 178 -8.00 4.60 15.41
CA LYS A 178 -7.28 5.57 16.23
C LYS A 178 -5.84 5.12 16.46
N GLY A 179 -4.94 6.09 16.54
CA GLY A 179 -3.54 5.86 16.83
C GLY A 179 -2.88 7.07 17.47
N GLU A 180 -1.73 6.86 18.05
CA GLU A 180 -0.87 7.93 18.56
C GLU A 180 0.13 8.35 17.50
N LEU A 181 0.51 9.62 17.53
CA LEU A 181 1.61 10.15 16.73
C LEU A 181 2.79 10.46 17.64
N ASP A 182 3.95 10.09 17.18
CA ASP A 182 5.22 10.62 17.65
C ASP A 182 5.64 11.74 16.68
N ASP A 183 5.54 12.98 17.13
CA ASP A 183 5.83 14.16 16.33
C ASP A 183 7.32 14.28 15.98
N ASP A 184 8.19 13.65 16.75
CA ASP A 184 9.64 13.64 16.57
C ASP A 184 10.13 12.46 15.72
N ALA A 185 9.24 11.51 15.39
CA ALA A 185 9.60 10.38 14.56
C ALA A 185 10.02 10.81 13.15
N PRO A 186 11.09 10.22 12.59
CA PRO A 186 11.48 10.51 11.22
C PRO A 186 10.37 10.06 10.25
N LEU A 187 10.19 10.83 9.17
CA LEU A 187 9.20 10.46 8.14
C LEU A 187 9.57 9.12 7.49
N PRO A 188 8.59 8.23 7.32
CA PRO A 188 8.83 6.96 6.66
C PRO A 188 9.36 7.16 5.24
N MET A 189 10.35 6.37 4.88
CA MET A 189 10.92 6.38 3.53
C MET A 189 10.00 5.61 2.57
N ILE A 190 9.63 6.25 1.46
CA ILE A 190 8.92 5.59 0.35
C ILE A 190 9.81 4.48 -0.23
N GLY A 191 9.23 3.33 -0.53
CA GLY A 191 9.95 2.15 -1.00
C GLY A 191 10.53 1.28 0.11
N LYS A 192 10.17 1.56 1.39
CA LYS A 192 10.56 0.75 2.54
C LYS A 192 9.37 0.11 3.22
N ALA A 193 9.41 -1.22 3.33
CA ALA A 193 8.47 -1.99 4.13
C ALA A 193 8.83 -1.88 5.64
N ARG A 194 7.91 -2.33 6.48
CA ARG A 194 8.09 -2.39 7.93
C ARG A 194 7.79 -3.79 8.44
N VAL A 195 8.66 -4.32 9.30
CA VAL A 195 8.32 -5.45 10.14
C VAL A 195 7.33 -4.94 11.21
N ALA A 196 6.05 -5.23 11.01
CA ALA A 196 4.98 -4.81 11.92
C ALA A 196 4.91 -5.70 13.16
N ARG A 197 5.36 -6.95 13.05
CA ARG A 197 5.53 -7.92 14.11
C ARG A 197 6.65 -8.88 13.75
N GLU A 198 7.57 -9.10 14.69
CA GLU A 198 8.61 -10.12 14.55
C GLU A 198 8.04 -11.53 14.66
N GLY A 199 8.66 -12.49 13.96
CA GLY A 199 8.30 -13.90 13.99
C GLY A 199 9.36 -14.78 13.35
N SER A 200 9.23 -16.11 13.48
CA SER A 200 10.25 -17.07 13.04
C SER A 200 9.74 -18.21 12.15
N ASP A 201 8.43 -18.47 12.08
CA ASP A 201 7.91 -19.67 11.41
C ASP A 201 7.27 -19.40 10.05
N VAL A 202 6.62 -18.24 9.89
CA VAL A 202 5.95 -17.83 8.65
C VAL A 202 6.10 -16.33 8.44
N THR A 203 6.46 -15.91 7.22
CA THR A 203 6.34 -14.52 6.78
C THR A 203 4.94 -14.29 6.22
N LEU A 204 4.16 -13.39 6.85
CA LEU A 204 2.88 -12.92 6.36
C LEU A 204 3.05 -11.50 5.83
N ILE A 205 2.93 -11.34 4.52
CA ILE A 205 3.06 -10.05 3.84
C ILE A 205 1.67 -9.47 3.60
N ALA A 206 1.44 -8.25 4.03
CA ALA A 206 0.19 -7.54 3.83
C ALA A 206 0.42 -6.04 3.58
N TYR A 207 -0.64 -5.33 3.22
CA TYR A 207 -0.65 -3.87 3.11
C TYR A 207 -2.03 -3.32 3.46
N SER A 208 -2.08 -2.02 3.74
CA SER A 208 -3.33 -1.32 4.02
C SER A 208 -4.14 -2.00 5.14
N ALA A 209 -5.47 -2.11 5.02
CA ALA A 209 -6.32 -2.67 6.06
C ALA A 209 -6.01 -4.14 6.41
N MET A 210 -5.46 -4.91 5.46
CA MET A 210 -5.13 -6.32 5.72
C MET A 210 -3.98 -6.52 6.70
N VAL A 211 -3.17 -5.49 6.97
CA VAL A 211 -2.13 -5.56 8.02
C VAL A 211 -2.76 -5.75 9.40
N GLN A 212 -3.90 -5.11 9.67
CA GLN A 212 -4.60 -5.26 10.95
C GLN A 212 -5.12 -6.69 11.12
N THR A 213 -5.76 -7.23 10.06
CA THR A 213 -6.22 -8.63 10.05
C THR A 213 -5.05 -9.61 10.20
N ALA A 214 -3.89 -9.29 9.61
CA ALA A 214 -2.68 -10.10 9.73
C ALA A 214 -2.11 -10.10 11.15
N LEU A 215 -2.09 -8.94 11.81
CA LEU A 215 -1.63 -8.82 13.20
C LEU A 215 -2.54 -9.58 14.17
N GLU A 216 -3.86 -9.48 13.99
CA GLU A 216 -4.83 -10.24 14.79
C GLU A 216 -4.63 -11.74 14.61
N ALA A 217 -4.46 -12.22 13.36
CA ALA A 217 -4.19 -13.62 13.08
C ALA A 217 -2.87 -14.09 13.69
N ALA A 218 -1.82 -13.26 13.62
CA ALA A 218 -0.52 -13.59 14.19
C ALA A 218 -0.56 -13.74 15.72
N LEU A 219 -1.36 -12.93 16.41
CA LEU A 219 -1.55 -13.05 17.87
C LEU A 219 -2.23 -14.38 18.24
N GLN A 220 -3.29 -14.75 17.54
CA GLN A 220 -3.96 -16.02 17.80
C GLN A 220 -3.05 -17.23 17.49
N LEU A 221 -2.28 -17.17 16.40
CA LEU A 221 -1.35 -18.24 16.02
C LEU A 221 -0.20 -18.41 17.01
N GLU A 222 0.20 -17.35 17.71
CA GLU A 222 1.19 -17.42 18.78
C GLU A 222 0.69 -18.25 19.95
N ASP A 223 -0.59 -18.12 20.33
CA ASP A 223 -1.22 -18.96 21.36
C ASP A 223 -1.26 -20.43 20.93
N GLU A 224 -1.22 -20.72 19.63
CA GLU A 224 -1.14 -22.06 19.06
C GLU A 224 0.32 -22.56 18.87
N GLY A 225 1.31 -21.75 19.27
CA GLY A 225 2.74 -22.09 19.16
C GLY A 225 3.35 -21.80 17.79
N THR A 226 2.70 -20.99 16.93
CA THR A 226 3.24 -20.58 15.62
C THR A 226 3.60 -19.10 15.63
N SER A 227 4.88 -18.80 15.40
CA SER A 227 5.43 -17.44 15.42
C SER A 227 5.40 -16.83 14.00
N VAL A 228 4.48 -15.89 13.76
CA VAL A 228 4.27 -15.24 12.46
C VAL A 228 4.93 -13.87 12.44
N GLU A 229 5.83 -13.66 11.48
CA GLU A 229 6.36 -12.34 11.15
C GLU A 229 5.42 -11.63 10.18
N VAL A 230 4.96 -10.42 10.55
CA VAL A 230 4.08 -9.63 9.71
C VAL A 230 4.85 -8.50 9.06
N ILE A 231 4.89 -8.49 7.73
CA ILE A 231 5.47 -7.43 6.92
C ILE A 231 4.36 -6.52 6.40
N ASP A 232 4.43 -5.25 6.78
CA ASP A 232 3.62 -4.18 6.21
C ASP A 232 4.39 -3.55 5.04
N LEU A 233 3.89 -3.72 3.82
CA LEU A 233 4.57 -3.21 2.62
C LEU A 233 4.63 -1.68 2.58
N ARG A 234 3.61 -0.97 3.05
CA ARG A 234 3.46 0.50 3.00
C ARG A 234 3.56 1.08 1.58
N THR A 235 4.53 0.64 0.81
CA THR A 235 4.74 1.02 -0.60
C THR A 235 4.60 -0.22 -1.48
N LEU A 236 3.68 -0.14 -2.45
CA LEU A 236 3.42 -1.23 -3.39
C LEU A 236 4.29 -1.12 -4.66
N LEU A 237 4.76 0.09 -4.94
CA LEU A 237 5.74 0.38 -6.00
C LEU A 237 6.59 1.60 -5.57
N PRO A 238 7.92 1.46 -5.44
CA PRO A 238 8.70 0.22 -5.56
C PRO A 238 8.50 -0.74 -4.37
N ILE A 239 8.61 -2.04 -4.62
CA ILE A 239 8.54 -3.08 -3.59
C ILE A 239 9.88 -3.20 -2.87
N ASP A 240 9.88 -3.24 -1.54
CA ASP A 240 11.08 -3.50 -0.72
C ASP A 240 11.39 -5.00 -0.63
N MET A 241 11.95 -5.54 -1.69
CA MET A 241 12.36 -6.95 -1.72
C MET A 241 13.47 -7.28 -0.71
N ALA A 242 14.26 -6.30 -0.27
CA ALA A 242 15.32 -6.55 0.72
C ALA A 242 14.73 -6.93 2.09
N THR A 243 13.71 -6.20 2.56
CA THR A 243 13.00 -6.54 3.80
C THR A 243 12.28 -7.89 3.68
N ILE A 244 11.63 -8.14 2.53
CA ILE A 244 10.96 -9.42 2.28
C ILE A 244 11.97 -10.57 2.27
N ALA A 245 13.10 -10.43 1.58
CA ALA A 245 14.13 -11.46 1.52
C ALA A 245 14.70 -11.80 2.90
N ALA A 246 14.98 -10.79 3.72
CA ALA A 246 15.47 -10.99 5.09
C ALA A 246 14.48 -11.80 5.95
N SER A 247 13.18 -11.51 5.81
CA SER A 247 12.12 -12.26 6.50
C SER A 247 11.98 -13.69 5.98
N VAL A 248 11.96 -13.87 4.65
CA VAL A 248 11.80 -15.19 4.02
C VAL A 248 12.99 -16.10 4.31
N SER A 249 14.22 -15.57 4.33
CA SER A 249 15.40 -16.35 4.69
C SER A 249 15.41 -16.81 6.15
N LYS A 250 14.62 -16.17 7.02
CA LYS A 250 14.41 -16.55 8.42
C LYS A 250 13.31 -17.60 8.57
N THR A 251 12.17 -17.39 7.90
CA THR A 251 10.93 -18.15 8.13
C THR A 251 10.69 -19.29 7.14
N HIS A 252 11.22 -19.20 5.94
CA HIS A 252 11.13 -20.18 4.84
C HIS A 252 9.70 -20.50 4.33
N ARG A 253 8.69 -19.82 4.87
CA ARG A 253 7.27 -20.01 4.50
C ARG A 253 6.63 -18.64 4.31
N VAL A 254 5.84 -18.49 3.25
CA VAL A 254 5.29 -17.20 2.87
C VAL A 254 3.79 -17.29 2.64
N LEU A 255 3.04 -16.42 3.30
CA LEU A 255 1.66 -16.09 3.01
C LEU A 255 1.58 -14.62 2.58
N ILE A 256 0.88 -14.34 1.48
CA ILE A 256 0.59 -12.98 1.04
C ILE A 256 -0.91 -12.74 1.18
N ALA A 257 -1.30 -11.64 1.84
CA ALA A 257 -2.70 -11.31 2.10
C ALA A 257 -3.03 -9.89 1.62
N HIS A 258 -4.09 -9.76 0.82
CA HIS A 258 -4.62 -8.48 0.35
C HIS A 258 -6.12 -8.55 0.10
N GLU A 259 -6.81 -7.40 0.14
CA GLU A 259 -8.25 -7.35 -0.11
C GLU A 259 -8.60 -7.45 -1.61
N ALA A 260 -7.73 -6.99 -2.50
CA ALA A 260 -7.94 -7.10 -3.94
C ALA A 260 -8.22 -8.54 -4.37
N VAL A 261 -8.85 -8.70 -5.54
CA VAL A 261 -9.03 -10.03 -6.14
C VAL A 261 -7.69 -10.73 -6.35
N LEU A 262 -7.66 -12.05 -6.19
CA LEU A 262 -6.43 -12.85 -6.34
C LEU A 262 -5.88 -12.79 -7.78
N ASN A 263 -6.78 -12.63 -8.77
CA ASN A 263 -6.42 -12.63 -10.19
C ASN A 263 -5.68 -11.33 -10.55
N GLY A 264 -4.40 -11.44 -10.88
CA GLY A 264 -3.57 -10.29 -11.27
C GLY A 264 -3.31 -9.27 -10.15
N GLY A 265 -3.64 -9.58 -8.88
CA GLY A 265 -3.39 -8.68 -7.74
C GLY A 265 -1.90 -8.50 -7.43
N VAL A 266 -1.57 -7.53 -6.57
CA VAL A 266 -0.19 -7.26 -6.08
C VAL A 266 0.47 -8.54 -5.55
N GLY A 267 -0.31 -9.39 -4.88
CA GLY A 267 0.16 -10.68 -4.38
C GLY A 267 0.59 -11.66 -5.48
N ALA A 268 0.12 -11.50 -6.72
CA ALA A 268 0.58 -12.33 -7.83
C ALA A 268 2.01 -11.96 -8.26
N GLU A 269 2.31 -10.67 -8.35
CA GLU A 269 3.66 -10.16 -8.62
C GLU A 269 4.63 -10.55 -7.51
N LEU A 270 4.24 -10.34 -6.24
CA LEU A 270 5.04 -10.74 -5.08
C LEU A 270 5.33 -12.25 -5.09
N ALA A 271 4.32 -13.09 -5.34
CA ALA A 271 4.51 -14.55 -5.38
C ALA A 271 5.45 -14.97 -6.52
N ALA A 272 5.35 -14.33 -7.69
CA ALA A 272 6.26 -14.59 -8.82
C ALA A 272 7.69 -14.19 -8.47
N ARG A 273 7.91 -13.00 -7.91
CA ARG A 273 9.23 -12.53 -7.51
C ARG A 273 9.84 -13.37 -6.39
N ILE A 274 9.10 -13.64 -5.33
CA ILE A 274 9.57 -14.50 -4.23
C ILE A 274 9.89 -15.90 -4.76
N GLY A 275 9.04 -16.46 -5.62
CA GLY A 275 9.24 -17.77 -6.22
C GLY A 275 10.44 -17.86 -7.17
N SER A 276 10.85 -16.75 -7.80
CA SER A 276 12.02 -16.71 -8.68
C SER A 276 13.31 -16.23 -7.98
N GLU A 277 13.21 -15.16 -7.19
CA GLU A 277 14.36 -14.52 -6.56
C GLU A 277 14.81 -15.23 -5.26
N LEU A 278 13.86 -15.88 -4.55
CA LEU A 278 14.08 -16.52 -3.25
C LEU A 278 13.71 -18.01 -3.25
N PHE A 279 13.67 -18.64 -4.41
CA PHE A 279 13.26 -20.05 -4.56
C PHE A 279 14.00 -21.00 -3.61
N ASP A 280 15.30 -20.83 -3.48
CA ASP A 280 16.16 -21.66 -2.63
C ASP A 280 15.91 -21.46 -1.12
N GLU A 281 15.22 -20.38 -0.74
CA GLU A 281 14.85 -20.09 0.64
C GLU A 281 13.52 -20.73 1.04
N LEU A 282 12.69 -21.18 0.09
CA LEU A 282 11.33 -21.64 0.37
C LEU A 282 11.28 -23.12 0.75
N ASP A 283 10.56 -23.42 1.85
CA ASP A 283 10.22 -24.78 2.27
C ASP A 283 8.83 -25.23 1.78
N ALA A 284 7.99 -24.30 1.35
CA ALA A 284 6.65 -24.54 0.83
C ALA A 284 6.33 -23.55 -0.32
N PRO A 285 5.34 -23.85 -1.17
CA PRO A 285 4.83 -22.88 -2.13
C PRO A 285 4.33 -21.61 -1.43
N VAL A 286 4.53 -20.46 -2.08
CA VAL A 286 3.95 -19.19 -1.61
C VAL A 286 2.43 -19.28 -1.68
N LEU A 287 1.73 -19.10 -0.56
CA LEU A 287 0.27 -19.04 -0.51
C LEU A 287 -0.21 -17.59 -0.63
N ARG A 288 -1.41 -17.44 -1.16
CA ARG A 288 -2.07 -16.14 -1.28
C ARG A 288 -3.49 -16.20 -0.77
N VAL A 289 -3.90 -15.20 0.01
CA VAL A 289 -5.27 -14.96 0.46
C VAL A 289 -5.72 -13.60 -0.08
N GLY A 290 -6.87 -13.55 -0.72
CA GLY A 290 -7.46 -12.36 -1.30
C GLY A 290 -8.91 -12.62 -1.70
N CYS A 291 -9.62 -11.58 -2.18
CA CYS A 291 -10.98 -11.77 -2.65
C CYS A 291 -11.04 -12.75 -3.84
N PRO A 292 -12.11 -13.54 -3.95
CA PRO A 292 -12.42 -14.28 -5.16
C PRO A 292 -12.67 -13.32 -6.32
N PHE A 293 -12.62 -13.83 -7.55
CA PHE A 293 -12.81 -13.02 -8.75
C PHE A 293 -14.30 -12.69 -8.97
N ALA A 294 -14.81 -11.76 -8.17
CA ALA A 294 -16.20 -11.31 -8.19
C ALA A 294 -16.28 -9.82 -7.78
N PRO A 295 -17.28 -9.06 -8.29
CA PRO A 295 -17.57 -7.72 -7.80
C PRO A 295 -18.03 -7.74 -6.34
N ILE A 296 -17.72 -6.68 -5.60
CA ILE A 296 -18.17 -6.53 -4.20
C ILE A 296 -19.69 -6.32 -4.16
N PRO A 297 -20.44 -7.15 -3.43
CA PRO A 297 -21.89 -7.02 -3.33
C PRO A 297 -22.31 -5.89 -2.38
N PHE A 298 -23.57 -5.44 -2.52
CA PHE A 298 -24.15 -4.41 -1.66
C PHE A 298 -24.53 -4.94 -0.26
N ALA A 299 -25.11 -6.15 -0.21
CA ALA A 299 -25.59 -6.72 1.05
C ALA A 299 -24.43 -7.00 2.02
N PRO A 300 -24.46 -6.47 3.26
CA PRO A 300 -23.34 -6.59 4.20
C PRO A 300 -22.92 -8.03 4.51
N GLU A 301 -23.87 -8.97 4.51
CA GLU A 301 -23.59 -10.40 4.73
C GLU A 301 -22.77 -10.99 3.58
N LEU A 302 -23.13 -10.65 2.34
CA LEU A 302 -22.42 -11.11 1.14
C LEU A 302 -21.07 -10.42 1.00
N GLU A 303 -20.99 -9.11 1.33
CA GLU A 303 -19.72 -8.38 1.38
C GLU A 303 -18.76 -9.06 2.36
N ARG A 304 -19.19 -9.33 3.61
CA ARG A 304 -18.36 -10.03 4.61
C ARG A 304 -17.95 -11.44 4.17
N ALA A 305 -18.83 -12.15 3.47
CA ALA A 305 -18.51 -13.50 2.99
C ALA A 305 -17.50 -13.53 1.84
N LEU A 306 -17.38 -12.41 1.10
CA LEU A 306 -16.46 -12.28 -0.02
C LEU A 306 -15.06 -11.79 0.41
N LEU A 307 -15.01 -10.93 1.43
CA LEU A 307 -13.77 -10.31 1.88
C LEU A 307 -12.88 -11.32 2.62
N PRO A 308 -11.55 -11.27 2.42
CA PRO A 308 -10.61 -12.05 3.20
C PRO A 308 -10.77 -11.75 4.69
N ALA A 309 -11.00 -12.79 5.46
CA ALA A 309 -11.21 -12.71 6.89
C ALA A 309 -10.01 -13.27 7.68
N HIS A 310 -9.95 -12.95 8.96
CA HIS A 310 -9.01 -13.50 9.91
C HIS A 310 -8.92 -15.04 9.84
N ALA A 311 -10.09 -15.75 9.76
CA ALA A 311 -10.14 -17.20 9.65
C ALA A 311 -9.45 -17.77 8.40
N ASP A 312 -9.42 -17.00 7.30
CA ASP A 312 -8.74 -17.42 6.07
C ASP A 312 -7.22 -17.38 6.24
N LEU A 313 -6.71 -16.38 6.95
CA LEU A 313 -5.29 -16.27 7.28
C LEU A 313 -4.86 -17.40 8.22
N LEU A 314 -5.64 -17.68 9.27
CA LEU A 314 -5.38 -18.81 10.18
C LEU A 314 -5.30 -20.13 9.41
N ARG A 315 -6.28 -20.40 8.54
CA ARG A 315 -6.30 -21.63 7.72
C ARG A 315 -5.07 -21.72 6.83
N ALA A 316 -4.69 -20.65 6.15
CA ALA A 316 -3.54 -20.65 5.25
C ALA A 316 -2.20 -20.82 6.00
N VAL A 317 -2.03 -20.19 7.15
CA VAL A 317 -0.82 -20.37 7.97
C VAL A 317 -0.73 -21.79 8.51
N ARG A 318 -1.83 -22.35 9.05
CA ARG A 318 -1.86 -23.75 9.51
C ARG A 318 -1.55 -24.74 8.37
N GLU A 319 -2.00 -24.46 7.15
CA GLU A 319 -1.64 -25.25 5.97
C GLU A 319 -0.13 -25.17 5.68
N LEU A 320 0.48 -23.97 5.75
CA LEU A 320 1.92 -23.79 5.54
C LEU A 320 2.76 -24.53 6.58
N VAL A 321 2.37 -24.45 7.86
CA VAL A 321 3.10 -25.09 8.97
C VAL A 321 2.88 -26.61 8.96
N GLY A 322 1.68 -27.07 8.62
CA GLY A 322 1.37 -28.51 8.53
C GLY A 322 2.01 -29.23 7.33
N ARG A 323 2.50 -28.49 6.33
CA ARG A 323 3.31 -29.06 5.25
C ARG A 323 4.68 -29.44 5.81
N ALA A 324 5.07 -30.69 5.63
CA ALA A 324 6.41 -31.15 6.01
C ALA A 324 7.48 -30.25 5.33
N SER A 325 8.49 -29.82 6.09
CA SER A 325 9.52 -28.87 5.64
C SER A 325 10.18 -29.31 4.34
N GLY A 326 10.04 -28.49 3.32
CA GLY A 326 10.72 -28.59 2.03
C GLY A 326 10.21 -29.66 1.07
N PRO A 327 10.51 -29.52 -0.22
CA PRO A 327 10.25 -30.56 -1.21
C PRO A 327 10.97 -31.85 -0.86
N ALA A 328 10.46 -33.01 -1.34
CA ALA A 328 10.98 -34.33 -0.98
C ALA A 328 12.51 -34.47 -1.19
N TRP A 329 13.10 -33.77 -2.15
CA TRP A 329 14.54 -33.75 -2.39
C TRP A 329 15.32 -32.99 -1.29
N ARG A 330 14.75 -31.88 -0.70
CA ARG A 330 15.39 -31.17 0.44
C ARG A 330 15.39 -32.01 1.71
N ARG A 331 14.37 -32.84 1.93
CA ARG A 331 14.36 -33.81 3.04
C ARG A 331 15.45 -34.85 2.90
N ARG A 332 15.79 -35.21 1.65
CA ARG A 332 16.84 -36.20 1.34
C ARG A 332 18.25 -35.55 1.40
N PHE A 333 18.32 -34.24 1.21
CA PHE A 333 19.57 -33.45 1.22
C PHE A 333 19.33 -32.15 2.04
N PRO A 334 19.52 -32.18 3.38
CA PRO A 334 19.31 -31.01 4.23
C PRO A 334 20.28 -29.88 3.87
N ARG A 335 19.89 -28.62 4.13
CA ARG A 335 20.68 -27.40 3.83
C ARG A 335 22.13 -27.48 4.34
N SER A 336 22.35 -28.14 5.48
CA SER A 336 23.70 -28.39 6.03
C SER A 336 24.61 -29.20 5.11
N ALA A 337 24.06 -29.97 4.16
CA ALA A 337 24.82 -30.73 3.18
C ALA A 337 25.28 -29.89 1.97
N TRP A 338 24.78 -28.64 1.81
CA TRP A 338 25.02 -27.78 0.66
C TRP A 338 25.92 -26.58 0.98
N SER A 339 26.64 -26.57 2.09
CA SER A 339 27.64 -25.54 2.38
C SER A 339 28.86 -25.69 1.45
N TRP A 340 28.69 -25.33 0.18
CA TRP A 340 29.82 -25.02 -0.68
C TRP A 340 30.42 -23.71 -0.18
N LYS A 341 31.49 -23.81 0.60
CA LYS A 341 32.38 -22.66 0.84
C LYS A 341 32.82 -22.18 -0.52
N THR A 342 32.28 -21.08 -1.02
CA THR A 342 32.89 -20.31 -2.10
C THR A 342 34.20 -19.75 -1.55
N SER A 343 35.28 -20.55 -1.65
CA SER A 343 36.63 -20.02 -1.56
C SER A 343 36.80 -19.12 -2.80
N ARG A 344 36.50 -17.82 -2.64
CA ARG A 344 37.06 -16.84 -3.57
C ARG A 344 38.59 -16.91 -3.37
N SER A 345 39.27 -17.61 -4.26
CA SER A 345 40.69 -17.47 -4.41
C SER A 345 40.98 -16.03 -4.84
N SER A 346 41.57 -15.29 -3.93
CA SER A 346 42.33 -14.08 -4.25
C SER A 346 43.48 -14.52 -5.12
N ALA A 347 43.42 -14.25 -6.40
CA ALA A 347 44.56 -14.35 -7.29
C ALA A 347 44.62 -13.08 -8.13
N GLY A 348 45.70 -12.30 -7.90
CA GLY A 348 46.46 -11.46 -8.79
C GLY A 348 45.77 -10.30 -9.50
#